data_dcc34046211c820e8f28fdf1a50ffc30
#
_entry.id   dcc34046211c820e8f28fdf1a50ffc30
#
_cell.length_a   1.000
_cell.length_b   1.000
_cell.length_c   1.000
_cell.angle_alpha   90.00
_cell.angle_beta   90.00
_cell.angle_gamma   90.00
#
_symmetry.space_group_name_H-M   'P 1'
#
loop_
_entity.id
_entity.type
_entity.pdbx_description
1 polymer ?
#
loop_
_entity_poly.entity_id
_entity_poly.type
_entity_poly.pdbx_seq_one_letter_code
_entity_poly.pdbx_strand_id
1 'polypeptide(L)'
;MGTGYYKPQRDKVLGTESTPTLHTLPFRAADFATLAEALDYAAQGETGANFYSGRGQLYAAMPYSVLREESRVLGRKLLGMGLQKGDRVALVAETNPDFLRFFFACQYAGLIPVALPASVNLGGHTVYVTQLRGLLASSQAAVAMAPQGYASFLEEAGDG
;
A
#
# COMPACT_ATOMS: atom_id res chain seq x y z
N MET A 1 -46.06 25.88 -5.01
CA MET A 1 -44.65 25.59 -4.78
C MET A 1 -44.60 24.61 -3.63
N GLY A 2 -44.48 23.33 -3.90
CA GLY A 2 -44.47 22.25 -2.90
C GLY A 2 -43.08 21.61 -2.83
N THR A 3 -42.45 21.75 -1.68
CA THR A 3 -41.19 21.08 -1.35
C THR A 3 -41.48 19.62 -1.01
N GLY A 4 -41.15 18.71 -1.93
CA GLY A 4 -41.26 17.28 -1.70
C GLY A 4 -40.07 16.80 -0.88
N TYR A 5 -40.30 16.30 0.35
CA TYR A 5 -39.33 15.58 1.14
C TYR A 5 -39.34 14.10 0.74
N TYR A 6 -38.17 13.57 0.35
CA TYR A 6 -37.99 12.13 0.16
C TYR A 6 -37.94 11.45 1.53
N LYS A 7 -38.88 10.53 1.80
CA LYS A 7 -38.92 9.70 3.00
C LYS A 7 -38.57 8.27 2.58
N PRO A 8 -37.44 7.72 2.99
CA PRO A 8 -37.13 6.32 2.67
C PRO A 8 -38.09 5.37 3.38
N GLN A 9 -38.75 4.50 2.61
CA GLN A 9 -39.53 3.40 3.16
C GLN A 9 -38.59 2.41 3.84
N ARG A 10 -38.87 2.14 5.12
CA ARG A 10 -38.27 1.03 5.85
C ARG A 10 -39.08 -0.22 5.54
N ASP A 11 -38.63 -1.02 4.60
CA ASP A 11 -39.18 -2.34 4.40
C ASP A 11 -38.80 -3.23 5.58
N LYS A 12 -39.83 -3.83 6.18
CA LYS A 12 -39.72 -4.85 7.21
C LYS A 12 -39.13 -6.11 6.56
N VAL A 13 -37.87 -6.38 6.81
CA VAL A 13 -37.30 -7.70 6.61
C VAL A 13 -37.36 -8.43 7.93
N LEU A 14 -38.39 -9.28 8.09
CA LEU A 14 -38.44 -10.36 9.07
C LEU A 14 -37.66 -11.53 8.51
N GLY A 15 -36.39 -11.59 8.81
CA GLY A 15 -35.52 -12.72 8.62
C GLY A 15 -34.52 -12.72 9.76
N THR A 16 -34.48 -13.78 10.55
CA THR A 16 -33.44 -14.06 11.52
C THR A 16 -32.17 -14.42 10.78
N GLU A 17 -31.57 -13.44 10.08
CA GLU A 17 -30.19 -13.56 9.64
C GLU A 17 -29.33 -13.26 10.85
N SER A 18 -28.59 -14.28 11.30
CA SER A 18 -27.47 -14.10 12.22
C SER A 18 -26.56 -13.03 11.64
N THR A 19 -26.57 -11.84 12.26
CA THR A 19 -25.60 -10.80 11.95
C THR A 19 -24.22 -11.45 12.01
N PRO A 20 -23.41 -11.44 10.92
CA PRO A 20 -22.10 -12.01 10.98
C PRO A 20 -21.35 -11.28 12.11
N THR A 21 -20.94 -12.02 13.12
CA THR A 21 -20.12 -11.48 14.21
C THR A 21 -18.80 -11.13 13.56
N LEU A 22 -18.60 -9.86 13.22
CA LEU A 22 -17.30 -9.36 12.82
C LEU A 22 -16.36 -9.69 13.98
N HIS A 23 -15.45 -10.62 13.78
CA HIS A 23 -14.38 -10.90 14.72
C HIS A 23 -13.46 -9.68 14.79
N THR A 24 -13.89 -8.69 15.53
CA THR A 24 -13.10 -7.48 15.80
C THR A 24 -12.02 -7.85 16.80
N LEU A 25 -10.78 -7.60 16.43
CA LEU A 25 -9.66 -7.73 17.36
C LEU A 25 -9.84 -6.75 18.53
N PRO A 26 -9.38 -7.10 19.74
CA PRO A 26 -9.32 -6.17 20.86
C PRO A 26 -8.58 -4.89 20.46
N PHE A 27 -9.04 -3.74 20.94
CA PHE A 27 -8.34 -2.49 20.71
C PHE A 27 -6.95 -2.53 21.37
N ARG A 28 -5.92 -2.12 20.60
CA ARG A 28 -4.57 -1.90 21.09
C ARG A 28 -4.12 -0.48 20.77
N ALA A 29 -3.49 0.19 21.71
CA ALA A 29 -3.11 1.60 21.62
C ALA A 29 -1.79 1.83 20.87
N ALA A 30 -1.57 1.13 19.76
CA ALA A 30 -0.34 1.22 18.96
C ALA A 30 0.96 0.96 19.75
N ASP A 31 0.92 0.03 20.70
CA ASP A 31 2.00 -0.39 21.57
C ASP A 31 2.91 -1.48 20.93
N PHE A 32 3.04 -1.47 19.63
CA PHE A 32 3.89 -2.38 18.87
C PHE A 32 5.30 -1.81 18.71
N ALA A 33 6.31 -2.67 18.80
CA ALA A 33 7.70 -2.26 18.59
C ALA A 33 8.00 -1.91 17.13
N THR A 34 7.27 -2.53 16.18
CA THR A 34 7.46 -2.33 14.74
C THR A 34 6.13 -2.30 13.98
N LEU A 35 6.13 -1.72 12.77
CA LEU A 35 4.99 -1.78 11.87
C LEU A 35 4.71 -3.22 11.38
N ALA A 36 5.72 -4.07 11.29
CA ALA A 36 5.56 -5.49 10.97
C ALA A 36 4.73 -6.21 12.05
N GLU A 37 5.03 -5.98 13.35
CA GLU A 37 4.22 -6.51 14.45
C GLU A 37 2.79 -5.98 14.47
N ALA A 38 2.61 -4.69 14.15
CA ALA A 38 1.28 -4.10 14.01
C ALA A 38 0.47 -4.79 12.91
N LEU A 39 1.09 -5.06 11.75
CA LEU A 39 0.44 -5.81 10.68
C LEU A 39 0.19 -7.27 11.07
N ASP A 40 1.11 -7.93 11.78
CA ASP A 40 0.91 -9.29 12.29
C ASP A 40 -0.30 -9.39 13.23
N TYR A 41 -0.53 -8.36 14.05
CA TYR A 41 -1.72 -8.27 14.88
C TYR A 41 -2.98 -8.03 14.04
N ALA A 42 -2.97 -7.02 13.17
CA ALA A 42 -4.12 -6.67 12.33
C ALA A 42 -4.54 -7.82 11.39
N ALA A 43 -3.58 -8.64 10.95
CA ALA A 43 -3.80 -9.80 10.09
C ALA A 43 -4.56 -10.96 10.76
N GLN A 44 -4.77 -10.92 12.07
CA GLN A 44 -5.60 -11.90 12.80
C GLN A 44 -7.09 -11.57 12.70
N GLY A 45 -7.44 -10.36 12.26
CA GLY A 45 -8.82 -9.92 12.08
C GLY A 45 -9.26 -9.99 10.62
N GLU A 46 -10.48 -9.51 10.38
CA GLU A 46 -11.13 -9.52 9.05
C GLU A 46 -11.02 -8.19 8.31
N THR A 47 -10.27 -7.24 8.85
CA THR A 47 -10.11 -5.90 8.26
C THR A 47 -8.99 -5.85 7.22
N GLY A 48 -8.94 -4.75 6.46
CA GLY A 48 -7.95 -4.55 5.40
C GLY A 48 -7.93 -3.12 4.88
N ALA A 49 -7.19 -2.90 3.81
CA ALA A 49 -7.15 -1.66 3.06
C ALA A 49 -8.04 -1.73 1.83
N ASN A 50 -8.84 -0.70 1.59
CA ASN A 50 -9.67 -0.55 0.41
C ASN A 50 -9.10 0.56 -0.48
N PHE A 51 -9.00 0.29 -1.77
CA PHE A 51 -8.47 1.23 -2.77
C PHE A 51 -9.59 1.70 -3.67
N TYR A 52 -9.74 3.01 -3.76
CA TYR A 52 -10.78 3.65 -4.54
C TYR A 52 -10.19 4.48 -5.66
N SER A 53 -10.83 4.45 -6.84
CA SER A 53 -10.50 5.36 -7.93
C SER A 53 -10.84 6.81 -7.56
N GLY A 54 -10.34 7.78 -8.34
CA GLY A 54 -10.70 9.19 -8.19
C GLY A 54 -12.21 9.49 -8.36
N ARG A 55 -12.99 8.52 -8.84
CA ARG A 55 -14.46 8.59 -8.94
C ARG A 55 -15.18 7.89 -7.79
N GLY A 56 -14.46 7.47 -6.76
CA GLY A 56 -15.03 6.79 -5.59
C GLY A 56 -15.43 5.32 -5.83
N GLN A 57 -14.98 4.69 -6.92
CA GLN A 57 -15.23 3.28 -7.19
C GLN A 57 -14.18 2.42 -6.51
N LEU A 58 -14.60 1.43 -5.72
CA LEU A 58 -13.71 0.42 -5.15
C LEU A 58 -13.12 -0.42 -6.29
N TYR A 59 -11.79 -0.43 -6.44
CA TYR A 59 -11.12 -1.23 -7.47
C TYR A 59 -10.24 -2.34 -6.90
N ALA A 60 -9.87 -2.26 -5.63
CA ALA A 60 -9.18 -3.34 -4.93
C ALA A 60 -9.49 -3.33 -3.44
N ALA A 61 -9.59 -4.51 -2.86
CA ALA A 61 -9.64 -4.72 -1.42
C ALA A 61 -8.49 -5.66 -1.03
N MET A 62 -7.75 -5.32 0.00
CA MET A 62 -6.60 -6.08 0.47
C MET A 62 -6.75 -6.39 1.96
N PRO A 63 -7.24 -7.56 2.33
CA PRO A 63 -7.24 -8.00 3.72
C PRO A 63 -5.84 -7.94 4.32
N TYR A 64 -5.71 -7.54 5.57
CA TYR A 64 -4.40 -7.48 6.24
C TYR A 64 -3.73 -8.85 6.34
N SER A 65 -4.48 -9.93 6.40
CA SER A 65 -3.95 -11.31 6.34
C SER A 65 -3.23 -11.59 5.02
N VAL A 66 -3.82 -11.15 3.89
CA VAL A 66 -3.23 -11.29 2.55
C VAL A 66 -2.00 -10.38 2.41
N LEU A 67 -2.12 -9.10 2.82
CA LEU A 67 -1.00 -8.16 2.80
C LEU A 67 0.20 -8.69 3.57
N ARG A 68 -0.03 -9.25 4.76
CA ARG A 68 1.00 -9.86 5.59
C ARG A 68 1.76 -10.98 4.86
N GLU A 69 1.04 -11.95 4.32
CA GLU A 69 1.66 -13.10 3.66
C GLU A 69 2.42 -12.69 2.39
N GLU A 70 1.82 -11.87 1.55
CA GLU A 70 2.46 -11.39 0.31
C GLU A 70 3.71 -10.54 0.63
N SER A 71 3.64 -9.66 1.63
CA SER A 71 4.79 -8.85 2.05
C SER A 71 5.93 -9.69 2.61
N ARG A 72 5.64 -10.75 3.38
CA ARG A 72 6.66 -11.67 3.89
C ARG A 72 7.35 -12.46 2.78
N VAL A 73 6.57 -12.91 1.78
CA VAL A 73 7.13 -13.58 0.59
C VAL A 73 8.04 -12.63 -0.17
N LEU A 74 7.58 -11.39 -0.40
CA LEU A 74 8.35 -10.38 -1.12
C LEU A 74 9.61 -9.97 -0.33
N GLY A 75 9.51 -9.79 0.99
CA GLY A 75 10.65 -9.50 1.85
C GLY A 75 11.75 -10.57 1.76
N ARG A 76 11.37 -11.86 1.75
CA ARG A 76 12.34 -12.96 1.53
C ARG A 76 12.99 -12.89 0.15
N LYS A 77 12.24 -12.50 -0.90
CA LYS A 77 12.82 -12.32 -2.25
C LYS A 77 13.84 -11.18 -2.27
N LEU A 78 13.54 -10.05 -1.62
CA LEU A 78 14.47 -8.93 -1.52
C LEU A 78 15.78 -9.33 -0.82
N LEU A 79 15.70 -10.05 0.29
CA LEU A 79 16.89 -10.59 0.96
C LEU A 79 17.63 -11.62 0.08
N GLY A 80 16.88 -12.44 -0.69
CA GLY A 80 17.46 -13.37 -1.67
C GLY A 80 18.20 -12.71 -2.84
N MET A 81 17.92 -11.43 -3.12
CA MET A 81 18.66 -10.60 -4.09
C MET A 81 19.98 -10.05 -3.51
N GLY A 82 20.28 -10.33 -2.24
CA GLY A 82 21.51 -9.89 -1.57
C GLY A 82 21.35 -8.62 -0.72
N LEU A 83 20.14 -8.03 -0.62
CA LEU A 83 19.93 -6.89 0.25
C LEU A 83 20.11 -7.28 1.71
N GLN A 84 20.63 -6.35 2.50
CA GLN A 84 20.92 -6.54 3.92
C GLN A 84 20.09 -5.57 4.77
N LYS A 85 19.92 -5.91 6.04
CA LYS A 85 19.23 -5.02 7.00
C LYS A 85 19.86 -3.62 6.98
N GLY A 86 19.01 -2.62 6.81
CA GLY A 86 19.39 -1.21 6.73
C GLY A 86 19.58 -0.70 5.29
N ASP A 87 19.59 -1.58 4.28
CA ASP A 87 19.61 -1.12 2.89
C ASP A 87 18.35 -0.36 2.55
N ARG A 88 18.49 0.67 1.72
CA ARG A 88 17.38 1.51 1.28
C ARG A 88 16.77 0.95 0.00
N VAL A 89 15.44 0.93 -0.02
CA VAL A 89 14.64 0.50 -1.17
C VAL A 89 13.75 1.66 -1.60
N ALA A 90 13.99 2.20 -2.78
CA ALA A 90 13.17 3.26 -3.33
C ALA A 90 11.85 2.69 -3.84
N LEU A 91 10.72 3.30 -3.46
CA LEU A 91 9.38 2.86 -3.81
C LEU A 91 8.59 3.99 -4.45
N VAL A 92 8.14 3.83 -5.69
CA VAL A 92 7.21 4.80 -6.28
C VAL A 92 5.86 4.71 -5.54
N ALA A 93 5.50 5.78 -4.85
CA ALA A 93 4.39 5.82 -3.89
C ALA A 93 3.05 6.12 -4.59
N GLU A 94 2.65 5.26 -5.52
CA GLU A 94 1.30 5.30 -6.07
C GLU A 94 0.30 4.70 -5.08
N THR A 95 -0.89 5.29 -4.99
CA THR A 95 -1.95 4.79 -4.10
C THR A 95 -2.56 3.51 -4.69
N ASN A 96 -1.89 2.39 -4.49
CA ASN A 96 -2.34 1.08 -4.96
C ASN A 96 -1.87 -0.06 -4.01
N PRO A 97 -2.38 -1.28 -4.19
CA PRO A 97 -1.98 -2.43 -3.38
C PRO A 97 -0.48 -2.72 -3.38
N ASP A 98 0.22 -2.51 -4.50
CA ASP A 98 1.64 -2.85 -4.63
C ASP A 98 2.52 -1.98 -3.74
N PHE A 99 2.17 -0.69 -3.58
CA PHE A 99 2.90 0.17 -2.64
C PHE A 99 2.87 -0.38 -1.22
N LEU A 100 1.70 -0.83 -0.74
CA LEU A 100 1.61 -1.44 0.60
C LEU A 100 2.42 -2.74 0.70
N ARG A 101 2.36 -3.61 -0.33
CA ARG A 101 3.15 -4.84 -0.38
C ARG A 101 4.64 -4.55 -0.28
N PHE A 102 5.14 -3.62 -1.07
CA PHE A 102 6.55 -3.24 -1.10
C PHE A 102 6.97 -2.60 0.22
N PHE A 103 6.15 -1.70 0.75
CA PHE A 103 6.43 -1.03 2.01
C PHE A 103 6.55 -2.03 3.16
N PHE A 104 5.58 -2.90 3.33
CA PHE A 104 5.60 -3.91 4.39
C PHE A 104 6.63 -5.01 4.13
N ALA A 105 6.97 -5.34 2.88
CA ALA A 105 8.08 -6.23 2.56
C ALA A 105 9.40 -5.68 3.12
N CYS A 106 9.65 -4.38 2.96
CA CYS A 106 10.81 -3.72 3.56
C CYS A 106 10.79 -3.82 5.08
N GLN A 107 9.62 -3.59 5.72
CA GLN A 107 9.49 -3.70 7.18
C GLN A 107 9.83 -5.11 7.68
N TYR A 108 9.33 -6.17 7.02
CA TYR A 108 9.64 -7.55 7.39
C TYR A 108 11.09 -7.93 7.13
N ALA A 109 11.73 -7.35 6.12
CA ALA A 109 13.12 -7.62 5.77
C ALA A 109 14.13 -6.76 6.55
N GLY A 110 13.66 -5.79 7.35
CA GLY A 110 14.53 -4.83 8.03
C GLY A 110 15.19 -3.82 7.09
N LEU A 111 14.59 -3.59 5.91
CA LEU A 111 15.02 -2.62 4.92
C LEU A 111 14.37 -1.26 5.18
N ILE A 112 14.92 -0.19 4.62
CA ILE A 112 14.43 1.16 4.77
C ILE A 112 13.68 1.57 3.49
N PRO A 113 12.33 1.64 3.49
CA PRO A 113 11.58 2.11 2.34
C PRO A 113 11.76 3.62 2.17
N VAL A 114 12.08 4.07 0.96
CA VAL A 114 12.20 5.47 0.56
C VAL A 114 11.11 5.78 -0.45
N ALA A 115 10.09 6.53 -0.04
CA ALA A 115 8.97 6.87 -0.91
C ALA A 115 9.37 7.90 -1.98
N LEU A 116 9.19 7.55 -3.25
CA LEU A 116 9.38 8.43 -4.40
C LEU A 116 8.01 8.94 -4.89
N PRO A 117 7.94 10.16 -5.44
CA PRO A 117 6.67 10.70 -5.94
C PRO A 117 6.13 9.89 -7.12
N ALA A 118 4.81 9.68 -7.16
CA ALA A 118 4.08 9.02 -8.23
C ALA A 118 3.34 10.03 -9.10
N SER A 119 3.98 11.10 -9.55
CA SER A 119 3.33 12.15 -10.33
C SER A 119 4.10 12.45 -11.60
N VAL A 120 3.50 12.08 -12.72
CA VAL A 120 4.01 12.42 -14.07
C VAL A 120 3.49 13.80 -14.54
N ASN A 121 2.49 14.36 -13.85
CA ASN A 121 1.72 15.52 -14.35
C ASN A 121 2.40 16.88 -14.11
N LEU A 122 3.50 16.95 -13.36
CA LEU A 122 4.17 18.20 -13.00
C LEU A 122 5.41 18.47 -13.88
N GLY A 123 5.26 18.44 -15.19
CA GLY A 123 6.35 18.81 -16.11
C GLY A 123 6.65 17.82 -17.24
N GLY A 124 5.88 16.76 -17.36
CA GLY A 124 6.05 15.75 -18.41
C GLY A 124 7.13 14.71 -18.13
N HIS A 125 7.35 13.82 -19.09
CA HIS A 125 8.20 12.64 -18.98
C HIS A 125 9.63 12.95 -18.52
N THR A 126 10.33 13.80 -19.26
CA THR A 126 11.76 14.12 -19.01
C THR A 126 11.98 14.75 -17.64
N VAL A 127 11.07 15.63 -17.21
CA VAL A 127 11.18 16.29 -15.89
C VAL A 127 11.01 15.28 -14.78
N TYR A 128 10.04 14.36 -14.93
CA TYR A 128 9.81 13.32 -13.94
C TYR A 128 10.99 12.34 -13.84
N VAL A 129 11.54 11.88 -14.96
CA VAL A 129 12.73 11.02 -15.00
C VAL A 129 13.94 11.71 -14.35
N THR A 130 14.17 12.99 -14.66
CA THR A 130 15.25 13.77 -14.05
C THR A 130 15.07 13.89 -12.53
N GLN A 131 13.84 14.11 -12.06
CA GLN A 131 13.54 14.16 -10.64
C GLN A 131 13.78 12.80 -9.97
N LEU A 132 13.31 11.69 -10.57
CA LEU A 132 13.55 10.35 -10.06
C LEU A 132 15.05 10.06 -9.95
N ARG A 133 15.84 10.38 -10.99
CA ARG A 133 17.29 10.19 -10.98
C ARG A 133 17.96 10.92 -9.81
N GLY A 134 17.60 12.18 -9.58
CA GLY A 134 18.11 12.95 -8.44
C GLY A 134 17.73 12.33 -7.08
N LEU A 135 16.50 11.82 -6.95
CA LEU A 135 16.02 11.19 -5.73
C LEU A 135 16.68 9.80 -5.49
N LEU A 136 16.89 9.01 -6.54
CA LEU A 136 17.62 7.74 -6.47
C LEU A 136 19.06 7.98 -6.01
N ALA A 137 19.75 8.93 -6.61
CA ALA A 137 21.12 9.29 -6.23
C ALA A 137 21.21 9.78 -4.78
N SER A 138 20.31 10.69 -4.38
CA SER A 138 20.34 11.27 -3.03
C SER A 138 19.95 10.27 -1.95
N SER A 139 19.02 9.35 -2.24
CA SER A 139 18.59 8.32 -1.30
C SER A 139 19.63 7.21 -1.13
N GLN A 140 20.54 7.03 -2.08
CA GLN A 140 21.47 5.90 -2.11
C GLN A 140 20.74 4.55 -2.01
N ALA A 141 19.61 4.42 -2.71
CA ALA A 141 18.82 3.20 -2.69
C ALA A 141 19.59 2.05 -3.38
N ALA A 142 19.63 0.90 -2.74
CA ALA A 142 20.27 -0.31 -3.29
C ALA A 142 19.42 -0.93 -4.41
N VAL A 143 18.10 -0.74 -4.34
CA VAL A 143 17.15 -1.18 -5.36
C VAL A 143 15.96 -0.21 -5.40
N ALA A 144 15.31 -0.13 -6.55
CA ALA A 144 14.09 0.65 -6.72
C ALA A 144 12.96 -0.23 -7.23
N MET A 145 11.75 0.01 -6.76
CA MET A 145 10.55 -0.73 -7.11
C MET A 145 9.40 0.22 -7.47
N ALA A 146 8.65 -0.13 -8.50
CA ALA A 146 7.52 0.65 -8.97
C ALA A 146 6.37 -0.26 -9.41
N PRO A 147 5.11 0.22 -9.33
CA PRO A 147 4.02 -0.38 -10.07
C PRO A 147 4.31 -0.37 -11.57
N GLN A 148 3.70 -1.31 -12.30
CA GLN A 148 3.97 -1.51 -13.74
C GLN A 148 3.87 -0.22 -14.57
N GLY A 149 2.94 0.69 -14.25
CA GLY A 149 2.78 1.97 -14.94
C GLY A 149 3.94 2.95 -14.78
N TYR A 150 4.86 2.70 -13.85
CA TYR A 150 6.03 3.55 -13.56
C TYR A 150 7.37 2.87 -13.81
N ALA A 151 7.37 1.58 -14.17
CA ALA A 151 8.60 0.79 -14.34
C ALA A 151 9.56 1.42 -15.35
N SER A 152 9.05 1.82 -16.53
CA SER A 152 9.89 2.43 -17.59
C SER A 152 10.54 3.76 -17.18
N PHE A 153 9.83 4.58 -16.40
CA PHE A 153 10.43 5.83 -15.88
C PHE A 153 11.56 5.56 -14.90
N LEU A 154 11.39 4.50 -14.09
CA LEU A 154 12.38 4.12 -13.11
C LEU A 154 13.62 3.50 -13.76
N GLU A 155 13.45 2.66 -14.77
CA GLU A 155 14.52 2.12 -15.59
C GLU A 155 15.33 3.24 -16.26
N GLU A 156 14.66 4.16 -16.95
CA GLU A 156 15.33 5.32 -17.60
C GLU A 156 16.04 6.23 -16.57
N ALA A 157 15.51 6.37 -15.36
CA ALA A 157 16.17 7.13 -14.31
C ALA A 157 17.41 6.40 -13.76
N GLY A 158 17.43 5.08 -13.77
CA GLY A 158 18.56 4.26 -13.31
C GLY A 158 19.70 4.13 -14.31
N ASP A 159 19.44 4.25 -15.61
CA ASP A 159 20.43 4.09 -16.70
C ASP A 159 21.38 5.29 -16.88
N GLY A 160 21.26 6.32 -16.10
CA GLY A 160 22.08 7.58 -16.18
C GLY A 160 22.81 7.87 -14.89
#